data_97db10d6f240f6c331cc88d66e117038
#
_entry.id   97db10d6f240f6c331cc88d66e117038
#
_cell.length_a   1.000
_cell.length_b   1.000
_cell.length_c   1.000
_cell.angle_alpha   90.00
_cell.angle_beta   90.00
_cell.angle_gamma   90.00
#
_symmetry.space_group_name_H-M   'P 1'
#
loop_
_entity.id
_entity.type
_entity.pdbx_description
1 polymer ?
#
loop_
_entity_poly.entity_id
_entity_poly.type
_entity_poly.pdbx_seq_one_letter_code
_entity_poly.pdbx_strand_id
1 'polypeptide(L)'
;MIVNKCSENLLTKSKKLYENYRDNCIVVQRMLEKYKKIYPNISDYSIMHFIDIAEFCDLIMDRQKLEDLNGDECYCLLMAALFAHTGFGLNQEGMNKYISKLGIQKQTQSLSFLQIMSKYHVLFSACL
;
A
#
# COMPACT_ATOMS: atom_id res chain seq x y z
N MET A 1 -10.23 2.40 13.69
CA MET A 1 -8.96 2.00 13.05
C MET A 1 -8.35 0.87 13.85
N ILE A 2 -7.88 -0.16 13.19
CA ILE A 2 -7.29 -1.31 13.85
C ILE A 2 -5.86 -0.96 14.26
N VAL A 3 -5.55 -1.28 15.51
CA VAL A 3 -4.26 -1.01 16.12
C VAL A 3 -3.43 -2.29 16.06
N ASN A 4 -2.26 -2.23 15.44
CA ASN A 4 -1.24 -3.27 15.46
C ASN A 4 -0.04 -2.80 16.30
N LYS A 5 0.89 -3.70 16.57
CA LYS A 5 2.07 -3.36 17.42
C LYS A 5 2.89 -2.23 16.84
N CYS A 6 3.05 -2.19 15.52
CA CYS A 6 3.82 -1.13 14.85
C CYS A 6 3.13 0.23 15.00
N SER A 7 1.81 0.30 14.85
CA SER A 7 1.06 1.54 15.03
C SER A 7 1.00 1.99 16.49
N GLU A 8 0.90 1.06 17.45
CA GLU A 8 1.01 1.37 18.88
C GLU A 8 2.38 1.98 19.21
N ASN A 9 3.44 1.37 18.67
CA ASN A 9 4.80 1.85 18.84
C ASN A 9 4.98 3.25 18.23
N LEU A 10 4.42 3.48 17.06
CA LEU A 10 4.42 4.79 16.41
C LEU A 10 3.72 5.85 17.27
N LEU A 11 2.54 5.54 17.79
CA LEU A 11 1.80 6.45 18.67
C LEU A 11 2.62 6.86 19.90
N THR A 12 3.32 5.89 20.49
CA THR A 12 4.18 6.14 21.65
C THR A 12 5.37 7.03 21.32
N LYS A 13 5.99 6.82 20.14
CA LYS A 13 7.24 7.51 19.76
C LYS A 13 7.01 8.82 19.03
N SER A 14 5.92 8.96 18.28
CA SER A 14 5.61 10.19 17.52
C SER A 14 4.11 10.31 17.27
N LYS A 15 3.44 11.08 18.10
CA LYS A 15 2.01 11.37 17.94
C LYS A 15 1.70 12.05 16.60
N LYS A 16 2.56 12.95 16.14
CA LYS A 16 2.40 13.66 14.87
C LYS A 16 2.42 12.71 13.67
N LEU A 17 3.37 11.79 13.63
CA LEU A 17 3.47 10.79 12.57
C LEU A 17 2.31 9.80 12.62
N TYR A 18 1.87 9.43 13.81
CA TYR A 18 0.70 8.57 13.99
C TYR A 18 -0.58 9.22 13.44
N GLU A 19 -0.80 10.50 13.73
CA GLU A 19 -1.96 11.24 13.21
C GLU A 19 -1.91 11.34 11.69
N ASN A 20 -0.74 11.58 11.12
CA ASN A 20 -0.54 11.59 9.68
C ASN A 20 -0.84 10.22 9.05
N TYR A 21 -0.35 9.15 9.64
CA TYR A 21 -0.66 7.79 9.22
C TYR A 21 -2.17 7.52 9.25
N ARG A 22 -2.83 7.87 10.33
CA ARG A 22 -4.28 7.71 10.49
C ARG A 22 -5.06 8.45 9.40
N ASP A 23 -4.67 9.69 9.09
CA ASP A 23 -5.31 10.49 8.06
C ASP A 23 -5.12 9.86 6.67
N ASN A 24 -3.94 9.34 6.40
CA ASN A 24 -3.65 8.62 5.15
C ASN A 24 -4.44 7.31 5.05
N CYS A 25 -4.70 6.61 6.14
CA CYS A 25 -5.58 5.44 6.14
C CYS A 25 -6.98 5.79 5.62
N ILE A 26 -7.52 6.92 6.01
CA ILE A 26 -8.84 7.38 5.55
C ILE A 26 -8.81 7.66 4.04
N VAL A 27 -7.78 8.33 3.55
CA VAL A 27 -7.63 8.62 2.12
C VAL A 27 -7.53 7.34 1.30
N VAL A 28 -6.68 6.41 1.72
CA VAL A 28 -6.48 5.13 1.01
C VAL A 28 -7.75 4.29 1.04
N GLN A 29 -8.47 4.26 2.15
CA GLN A 29 -9.74 3.55 2.24
C GLN A 29 -10.72 4.03 1.18
N ARG A 30 -10.85 5.35 0.98
CA ARG A 30 -11.71 5.93 -0.05
C ARG A 30 -11.27 5.57 -1.46
N MET A 31 -9.96 5.55 -1.70
CA MET A 31 -9.41 5.12 -2.99
C MET A 31 -9.75 3.66 -3.29
N LEU A 32 -9.59 2.79 -2.30
CA LEU A 32 -9.85 1.36 -2.43
C LEU A 32 -11.33 1.04 -2.68
N GLU A 33 -12.23 1.78 -2.07
CA GLU A 33 -13.67 1.66 -2.33
C GLU A 33 -13.99 1.93 -3.81
N LYS A 34 -13.29 2.89 -4.44
CA LYS A 34 -13.42 3.16 -5.87
C LYS A 34 -12.88 2.01 -6.71
N TYR A 35 -11.74 1.42 -6.32
CA TYR A 35 -11.15 0.29 -7.05
C TYR A 35 -12.05 -0.94 -7.05
N LYS A 36 -12.71 -1.21 -5.95
CA LYS A 36 -13.67 -2.31 -5.84
C LYS A 36 -14.80 -2.19 -6.86
N LYS A 37 -15.24 -0.97 -7.18
CA LYS A 37 -16.25 -0.71 -8.21
C LYS A 37 -15.72 -0.95 -9.62
N ILE A 38 -14.45 -0.64 -9.87
CA ILE A 38 -13.79 -0.80 -11.17
C ILE A 38 -13.40 -2.26 -11.42
N TYR A 39 -12.98 -2.96 -10.37
CA TYR A 39 -12.47 -4.33 -10.44
C TYR A 39 -13.24 -5.28 -9.53
N PRO A 40 -14.53 -5.56 -9.81
CA PRO A 40 -15.38 -6.34 -8.90
C PRO A 40 -14.92 -7.80 -8.70
N ASN A 41 -14.14 -8.34 -9.64
CA ASN A 41 -13.67 -9.73 -9.62
C ASN A 41 -12.24 -9.90 -9.10
N ILE A 42 -11.58 -8.82 -8.67
CA ILE A 42 -10.25 -8.88 -8.08
C ILE A 42 -10.37 -9.05 -6.57
N SER A 43 -9.38 -9.72 -5.97
CA SER A 43 -9.24 -9.88 -4.53
C SER A 43 -9.51 -8.59 -3.77
N ASP A 44 -10.15 -8.70 -2.62
CA ASP A 44 -10.51 -7.54 -1.79
C ASP A 44 -9.25 -6.85 -1.22
N TYR A 45 -8.85 -5.75 -1.82
CA TYR A 45 -7.80 -4.87 -1.32
C TYR A 45 -8.38 -3.77 -0.44
N SER A 46 -9.30 -4.13 0.46
CA SER A 46 -9.85 -3.22 1.45
C SER A 46 -8.80 -2.78 2.48
N ILE A 47 -9.14 -1.82 3.31
CA ILE A 47 -8.29 -1.40 4.43
C ILE A 47 -7.91 -2.59 5.33
N MET A 48 -8.78 -3.60 5.43
CA MET A 48 -8.50 -4.81 6.20
C MET A 48 -7.30 -5.58 5.66
N HIS A 49 -7.10 -5.59 4.34
CA HIS A 49 -5.94 -6.24 3.72
C HIS A 49 -4.62 -5.60 4.18
N PHE A 50 -4.58 -4.27 4.31
CA PHE A 50 -3.38 -3.58 4.80
C PHE A 50 -3.11 -3.84 6.27
N ILE A 51 -4.17 -3.95 7.04
CA ILE A 51 -4.07 -4.31 8.45
C ILE A 51 -3.50 -5.72 8.58
N ASP A 52 -3.98 -6.65 7.76
CA ASP A 52 -3.47 -8.02 7.71
C ASP A 52 -1.98 -8.05 7.33
N ILE A 53 -1.55 -7.23 6.37
CA ILE A 53 -0.14 -7.09 6.00
C ILE A 53 0.68 -6.57 7.18
N ALA A 54 0.20 -5.55 7.88
CA ALA A 54 0.89 -4.98 9.04
C ALA A 54 0.97 -5.99 10.18
N GLU A 55 -0.10 -6.74 10.45
CA GLU A 55 -0.09 -7.83 11.44
C GLU A 55 0.86 -8.95 11.04
N PHE A 56 0.93 -9.29 9.76
CA PHE A 56 1.86 -10.28 9.25
C PHE A 56 3.32 -9.84 9.44
N CYS A 57 3.62 -8.55 9.26
CA CYS A 57 4.93 -7.98 9.58
C CYS A 57 5.25 -8.14 11.06
N ASP A 58 4.26 -7.91 11.94
CA ASP A 58 4.43 -8.11 13.39
C ASP A 58 4.76 -9.56 13.75
N LEU A 59 4.22 -10.54 13.00
CA LEU A 59 4.51 -11.96 13.20
C LEU A 59 5.90 -12.37 12.71
N ILE A 60 6.37 -11.77 11.62
CA ILE A 60 7.69 -12.06 11.04
C ILE A 60 8.79 -11.41 11.85
N MET A 61 8.57 -10.18 12.32
CA MET A 61 9.57 -9.44 13.08
C MET A 61 9.59 -9.88 14.54
N ASP A 62 10.78 -10.10 15.06
CA ASP A 62 11.01 -10.28 16.48
C ASP A 62 10.44 -9.08 17.26
N ARG A 63 9.75 -9.35 18.38
CA ARG A 63 9.18 -8.31 19.24
C ARG A 63 10.21 -7.25 19.65
N GLN A 64 11.43 -7.66 19.97
CA GLN A 64 12.51 -6.75 20.33
C GLN A 64 12.86 -5.82 19.15
N LYS A 65 12.93 -6.35 17.94
CA LYS A 65 13.18 -5.55 16.74
C LYS A 65 12.07 -4.53 16.49
N LEU A 66 10.81 -4.91 16.71
CA LEU A 66 9.68 -3.98 16.59
C LEU A 66 9.78 -2.84 17.62
N GLU A 67 10.16 -3.15 18.84
CA GLU A 67 10.33 -2.16 19.92
C GLU A 67 11.52 -1.24 19.67
N ASP A 68 12.57 -1.74 19.00
CA ASP A 68 13.78 -0.99 18.67
C ASP A 68 13.59 -0.02 17.50
N LEU A 69 12.55 -0.20 16.67
CA LEU A 69 12.25 0.72 15.58
C LEU A 69 11.94 2.11 16.13
N ASN A 70 12.59 3.13 15.56
CA ASN A 70 12.24 4.51 15.90
C ASN A 70 10.92 4.94 15.22
N GLY A 71 10.43 6.14 15.55
CA GLY A 71 9.17 6.64 15.00
C GLY A 71 9.15 6.71 13.48
N ASP A 72 10.24 7.18 12.86
CA ASP A 72 10.35 7.28 11.41
C ASP A 72 10.35 5.92 10.72
N GLU A 73 11.04 4.94 11.29
CA GLU A 73 11.07 3.57 10.78
C GLU A 73 9.70 2.90 10.85
N CYS A 74 9.00 3.04 11.99
CA CYS A 74 7.62 2.56 12.13
C CYS A 74 6.69 3.21 11.12
N TYR A 75 6.80 4.51 10.95
CA TYR A 75 6.01 5.27 9.98
C TYR A 75 6.26 4.77 8.56
N CYS A 76 7.51 4.63 8.16
CA CYS A 76 7.86 4.12 6.82
C CYS A 76 7.30 2.73 6.57
N LEU A 77 7.40 1.82 7.53
CA LEU A 77 6.86 0.47 7.42
C LEU A 77 5.35 0.47 7.22
N LEU A 78 4.63 1.23 8.05
CA LEU A 78 3.17 1.34 7.97
C LEU A 78 2.72 2.00 6.67
N MET A 79 3.40 3.05 6.22
CA MET A 79 3.08 3.73 4.97
C MET A 79 3.37 2.86 3.75
N ALA A 80 4.45 2.09 3.76
CA ALA A 80 4.76 1.14 2.69
C ALA A 80 3.66 0.08 2.55
N ALA A 81 3.20 -0.49 3.66
CA ALA A 81 2.09 -1.44 3.66
C ALA A 81 0.80 -0.78 3.16
N LEU A 82 0.51 0.43 3.61
CA LEU A 82 -0.72 1.15 3.27
C LEU A 82 -0.81 1.47 1.78
N PHE A 83 0.27 1.92 1.16
CA PHE A 83 0.29 2.34 -0.23
C PHE A 83 0.66 1.25 -1.24
N ALA A 84 0.90 0.01 -0.78
CA ALA A 84 1.39 -1.08 -1.62
C ALA A 84 0.51 -1.38 -2.86
N HIS A 85 -0.81 -1.15 -2.76
CA HIS A 85 -1.75 -1.46 -3.84
C HIS A 85 -2.43 -0.25 -4.47
N THR A 86 -1.97 0.96 -4.17
CA THR A 86 -2.58 2.19 -4.72
C THR A 86 -2.44 2.32 -6.23
N GLY A 87 -1.50 1.59 -6.84
CA GLY A 87 -1.31 1.53 -8.28
C GLY A 87 -2.54 1.04 -9.07
N PHE A 88 -3.45 0.31 -8.42
CA PHE A 88 -4.72 -0.09 -9.04
C PHE A 88 -5.62 1.09 -9.42
N GLY A 89 -5.37 2.28 -8.88
CA GLY A 89 -6.15 3.47 -9.19
C GLY A 89 -5.79 4.16 -10.50
N LEU A 90 -4.77 3.70 -11.20
CA LEU A 90 -4.36 4.30 -12.47
C LEU A 90 -5.37 3.99 -13.58
N ASN A 91 -5.69 5.03 -14.38
CA ASN A 91 -6.39 4.84 -15.65
C ASN A 91 -5.39 4.41 -16.74
N GLN A 92 -5.89 4.17 -17.96
CA GLN A 92 -5.05 3.75 -19.08
C GLN A 92 -3.91 4.73 -19.37
N GLU A 93 -4.18 6.02 -19.32
CA GLU A 93 -3.18 7.08 -19.55
C GLU A 93 -2.09 7.06 -18.49
N GLY A 94 -2.47 7.00 -17.22
CA GLY A 94 -1.53 6.91 -16.10
C GLY A 94 -0.69 5.64 -16.16
N MET A 95 -1.30 4.52 -16.48
CA MET A 95 -0.61 3.24 -16.67
C MET A 95 0.43 3.33 -17.79
N ASN A 96 0.06 3.88 -18.93
CA ASN A 96 0.98 4.05 -20.07
C ASN A 96 2.17 4.94 -19.71
N LYS A 97 1.94 6.00 -18.95
CA LYS A 97 2.99 6.89 -18.45
C LYS A 97 4.03 6.13 -17.61
N TYR A 98 3.56 5.30 -16.69
CA TYR A 98 4.47 4.54 -15.83
C TYR A 98 5.12 3.35 -16.53
N ILE A 99 4.45 2.73 -17.50
CA ILE A 99 5.07 1.72 -18.38
C ILE A 99 6.28 2.32 -19.10
N SER A 100 6.13 3.51 -19.66
CA SER A 100 7.24 4.23 -20.32
C SER A 100 8.35 4.57 -19.32
N LYS A 101 7.99 5.10 -18.15
CA LYS A 101 8.94 5.49 -17.11
C LYS A 101 9.75 4.30 -16.58
N LEU A 102 9.11 3.14 -16.44
CA LEU A 102 9.74 1.91 -15.96
C LEU A 102 10.46 1.13 -17.06
N GLY A 103 10.26 1.48 -18.33
CA GLY A 103 10.89 0.78 -19.45
C GLY A 103 10.38 -0.65 -19.68
N ILE A 104 9.11 -0.91 -19.37
CA ILE A 104 8.49 -2.25 -19.48
C ILE A 104 7.56 -2.41 -20.68
N GLN A 105 7.73 -1.61 -21.74
CA GLN A 105 6.86 -1.66 -22.92
C GLN A 105 6.84 -3.04 -23.58
N LYS A 106 7.99 -3.68 -23.71
CA LYS A 106 8.09 -5.02 -24.32
C LYS A 106 7.36 -6.08 -23.50
N GLN A 107 7.46 -6.01 -22.19
CA GLN A 107 6.85 -6.96 -21.27
C GLN A 107 5.33 -6.83 -21.20
N THR A 108 4.79 -5.66 -21.55
CA THR A 108 3.37 -5.35 -21.40
C THR A 108 2.60 -5.29 -22.72
N GLN A 109 3.27 -5.27 -23.87
CA GLN A 109 2.64 -5.04 -25.16
C GLN A 109 1.59 -6.09 -25.56
N SER A 110 1.71 -7.33 -25.07
CA SER A 110 0.78 -8.42 -25.34
C SER A 110 -0.25 -8.64 -24.25
N LEU A 111 -0.23 -7.83 -23.20
CA LEU A 111 -1.09 -7.98 -22.03
C LEU A 111 -2.28 -7.02 -22.08
N SER A 112 -3.43 -7.48 -21.56
CA SER A 112 -4.60 -6.61 -21.35
C SER A 112 -4.36 -5.64 -20.20
N PHE A 113 -5.20 -4.61 -20.09
CA PHE A 113 -5.18 -3.67 -18.98
C PHE A 113 -5.21 -4.39 -17.61
N LEU A 114 -6.14 -5.34 -17.45
CA LEU A 114 -6.27 -6.10 -16.18
C LEU A 114 -5.03 -6.97 -15.90
N GLN A 115 -4.46 -7.59 -16.92
CA GLN A 115 -3.24 -8.40 -16.76
C GLN A 115 -2.05 -7.54 -16.34
N ILE A 116 -1.90 -6.36 -16.92
CA ILE A 116 -0.85 -5.40 -16.56
C ILE A 116 -1.03 -4.95 -15.12
N MET A 117 -2.25 -4.58 -14.73
CA MET A 117 -2.55 -4.16 -13.34
C MET A 117 -2.29 -5.27 -12.34
N SER A 118 -2.74 -6.49 -12.61
CA SER A 118 -2.47 -7.64 -11.74
C SER A 118 -0.97 -7.86 -11.50
N LYS A 119 -0.17 -7.73 -12.55
CA LYS A 119 1.25 -8.05 -12.49
C LYS A 119 2.11 -6.90 -11.96
N TYR A 120 1.78 -5.66 -12.29
CA TYR A 120 2.66 -4.50 -12.08
C TYR A 120 2.12 -3.43 -11.13
N HIS A 121 0.93 -3.59 -10.54
CA HIS A 121 0.34 -2.54 -9.70
C HIS A 121 1.23 -2.11 -8.52
N VAL A 122 1.99 -3.04 -7.96
CA VAL A 122 2.92 -2.72 -6.85
C VAL A 122 4.04 -1.79 -7.33
N LEU A 123 4.59 -2.04 -8.52
CA LEU A 123 5.58 -1.15 -9.12
C LEU A 123 4.99 0.23 -9.43
N PHE A 124 3.75 0.28 -9.91
CA PHE A 124 3.06 1.55 -10.14
C PHE A 124 2.81 2.30 -8.83
N SER A 125 2.46 1.59 -7.76
CA SER A 125 2.33 2.18 -6.42
C SER A 125 3.62 2.84 -5.96
N ALA A 126 4.76 2.23 -6.24
CA ALA A 126 6.07 2.78 -5.89
C ALA A 126 6.41 4.05 -6.69
N CYS A 127 5.76 4.28 -7.83
CA CYS A 127 5.97 5.46 -8.67
C CYS A 127 5.09 6.66 -8.32
N LEU A 128 4.02 6.43 -7.54
CA LEU A 128 3.03 7.47 -7.21
C LEU A 128 3.53 8.50 -6.18
#